data_aa1e7e5878b4cc6dc28c3685215e2c9b
#
_entry.id   aa1e7e5878b4cc6dc28c3685215e2c9b
#
_cell.length_a   1.000
_cell.length_b   1.000
_cell.length_c   1.000
_cell.angle_alpha   90.00
_cell.angle_beta   90.00
_cell.angle_gamma   90.00
#
_symmetry.space_group_name_H-M   'P 1'
#
loop_
_entity.id
_entity.type
_entity.pdbx_description
1 polymer ?
#
loop_
_entity_poly.entity_id
_entity_poly.type
_entity_poly.pdbx_seq_one_letter_code
_entity_poly.pdbx_strand_id
1 'polypeptide(L)'
;MRVLIADDHTIFRDGLRSLLEARGVGVVGEARNGREAVEQTKRLHPDVVLMDLNMPEVDGLAATRLISAEHPEVSVVILTASEEDADLFEAIKSGAQGYLLKSLASDELFRLLDGVARGEPALTPALARKLLGEFSRPQAPAPTRTAEDTAIEALTDREREVLDLLVQGITSNRDLAERLVVSENTVKYHFRNILDKLHVQNRAQVVAYAVRHGMIQPE
;
A
#
# COMPACT_ATOMS: atom_id res chain seq x y z
N MET A 1 -5.08 -2.85 16.24
CA MET A 1 -5.28 -2.32 14.87
C MET A 1 -6.66 -1.68 14.81
N ARG A 2 -6.73 -0.43 14.36
CA ARG A 2 -7.94 0.39 14.21
C ARG A 2 -8.28 0.49 12.73
N VAL A 3 -9.45 0.03 12.32
CA VAL A 3 -9.85 -0.08 10.92
C VAL A 3 -11.04 0.83 10.63
N LEU A 4 -10.96 1.60 9.53
CA LEU A 4 -12.09 2.30 8.91
C LEU A 4 -12.54 1.47 7.70
N ILE A 5 -13.85 1.24 7.57
CA ILE A 5 -14.45 0.53 6.42
C ILE A 5 -15.13 1.56 5.52
N ALA A 6 -14.76 1.60 4.25
CA ALA A 6 -15.37 2.47 3.25
C ALA A 6 -15.92 1.62 2.08
N ASP A 7 -17.24 1.49 2.02
CA ASP A 7 -17.98 0.70 1.03
C ASP A 7 -19.42 1.21 0.95
N ASP A 8 -20.02 1.30 -0.21
CA ASP A 8 -21.40 1.79 -0.36
C ASP A 8 -22.44 0.69 -0.10
N HIS A 9 -22.05 -0.59 -0.10
CA HIS A 9 -22.92 -1.74 0.13
C HIS A 9 -23.10 -2.01 1.63
N THR A 10 -24.23 -1.63 2.20
CA THR A 10 -24.51 -1.75 3.65
C THR A 10 -24.34 -3.17 4.18
N ILE A 11 -24.88 -4.18 3.47
CA ILE A 11 -24.82 -5.58 3.92
C ILE A 11 -23.36 -6.07 3.99
N PHE A 12 -22.54 -5.66 3.01
CA PHE A 12 -21.12 -6.02 2.99
C PHE A 12 -20.38 -5.36 4.16
N ARG A 13 -20.62 -4.05 4.40
CA ARG A 13 -20.01 -3.34 5.55
C ARG A 13 -20.35 -3.98 6.88
N ASP A 14 -21.66 -4.27 7.12
CA ASP A 14 -22.13 -4.89 8.36
C ASP A 14 -21.49 -6.28 8.57
N GLY A 15 -21.40 -7.08 7.50
CA GLY A 15 -20.75 -8.38 7.51
C GLY A 15 -19.26 -8.29 7.81
N LEU A 16 -18.56 -7.36 7.13
CA LEU A 16 -17.13 -7.14 7.32
C LEU A 16 -16.83 -6.60 8.73
N ARG A 17 -17.64 -5.67 9.24
CA ARG A 17 -17.55 -5.20 10.64
C ARG A 17 -17.64 -6.37 11.60
N SER A 18 -18.70 -7.17 11.49
CA SER A 18 -18.92 -8.31 12.37
C SER A 18 -17.74 -9.30 12.35
N LEU A 19 -17.19 -9.54 11.15
CA LEU A 19 -16.05 -10.41 10.92
C LEU A 19 -14.78 -9.87 11.60
N LEU A 20 -14.50 -8.58 11.45
CA LEU A 20 -13.33 -7.92 12.03
C LEU A 20 -13.40 -7.88 13.55
N GLU A 21 -14.55 -7.49 14.11
CA GLU A 21 -14.77 -7.41 15.55
C GLU A 21 -14.68 -8.79 16.22
N ALA A 22 -15.18 -9.86 15.57
CA ALA A 22 -15.05 -11.24 16.06
C ALA A 22 -13.58 -11.71 16.20
N ARG A 23 -12.66 -11.09 15.47
CA ARG A 23 -11.20 -11.35 15.55
C ARG A 23 -10.45 -10.31 16.38
N GLY A 24 -11.16 -9.43 17.11
CA GLY A 24 -10.55 -8.43 17.98
C GLY A 24 -9.96 -7.22 17.25
N VAL A 25 -10.30 -7.02 15.99
CA VAL A 25 -9.93 -5.82 15.22
C VAL A 25 -10.93 -4.71 15.50
N GLY A 26 -10.45 -3.56 15.94
CA GLY A 26 -11.31 -2.43 16.30
C GLY A 26 -11.80 -1.67 15.06
N VAL A 27 -13.08 -1.80 14.69
CA VAL A 27 -13.68 -0.96 13.65
C VAL A 27 -14.02 0.40 14.24
N VAL A 28 -13.29 1.44 13.83
CA VAL A 28 -13.41 2.79 14.40
C VAL A 28 -14.40 3.68 13.65
N GLY A 29 -14.81 3.31 12.45
CA GLY A 29 -15.78 4.04 11.66
C GLY A 29 -16.18 3.32 10.38
N GLU A 30 -17.20 3.85 9.72
CA GLU A 30 -17.69 3.42 8.42
C GLU A 30 -17.94 4.63 7.53
N ALA A 31 -17.67 4.49 6.23
CA ALA A 31 -17.94 5.47 5.20
C ALA A 31 -18.73 4.82 4.06
N ARG A 32 -19.59 5.60 3.39
CA ARG A 32 -20.43 5.14 2.27
C ARG A 32 -19.95 5.64 0.91
N ASN A 33 -18.97 6.54 0.93
CA ASN A 33 -18.34 7.11 -0.25
C ASN A 33 -16.93 7.59 0.10
N GLY A 34 -16.15 7.95 -0.91
CA GLY A 34 -14.77 8.37 -0.71
C GLY A 34 -14.63 9.68 0.06
N ARG A 35 -15.59 10.61 -0.04
CA ARG A 35 -15.58 11.86 0.73
C ARG A 35 -15.67 11.57 2.22
N GLU A 36 -16.66 10.76 2.63
CA GLU A 36 -16.80 10.34 4.02
C GLU A 36 -15.55 9.59 4.51
N ALA A 37 -14.95 8.75 3.66
CA ALA A 37 -13.72 8.04 3.99
C ALA A 37 -12.57 8.99 4.32
N VAL A 38 -12.33 10.03 3.49
CA VAL A 38 -11.30 11.04 3.75
C VAL A 38 -11.59 11.82 5.04
N GLU A 39 -12.83 12.31 5.22
CA GLU A 39 -13.22 13.06 6.41
C GLU A 39 -13.07 12.24 7.70
N GLN A 40 -13.49 10.97 7.67
CA GLN A 40 -13.38 10.08 8.82
C GLN A 40 -11.93 9.67 9.09
N THR A 41 -11.10 9.47 8.07
CA THR A 41 -9.67 9.20 8.24
C THR A 41 -9.01 10.34 9.01
N LYS A 42 -9.24 11.59 8.60
CA LYS A 42 -8.75 12.77 9.28
C LYS A 42 -9.21 12.89 10.75
N ARG A 43 -10.45 12.51 11.03
CA ARG A 43 -11.02 12.60 12.38
C ARG A 43 -10.60 11.47 13.29
N LEU A 44 -10.55 10.24 12.76
CA LEU A 44 -10.44 9.02 13.54
C LEU A 44 -9.01 8.49 13.60
N HIS A 45 -8.12 8.91 12.71
CA HIS A 45 -6.74 8.42 12.58
C HIS A 45 -6.68 6.89 12.65
N PRO A 46 -7.33 6.15 11.72
CA PRO A 46 -7.24 4.70 11.68
C PRO A 46 -5.83 4.24 11.32
N ASP A 47 -5.47 3.01 11.68
CA ASP A 47 -4.23 2.40 11.20
C ASP A 47 -4.39 1.94 9.74
N VAL A 48 -5.60 1.44 9.40
CA VAL A 48 -5.92 0.89 8.08
C VAL A 48 -7.30 1.40 7.62
N VAL A 49 -7.40 1.75 6.34
CA VAL A 49 -8.68 1.98 5.65
C VAL A 49 -8.90 0.83 4.67
N LEU A 50 -9.99 0.07 4.85
CA LEU A 50 -10.48 -0.88 3.85
C LEU A 50 -11.40 -0.12 2.91
N MET A 51 -11.00 0.04 1.64
CA MET A 51 -11.60 0.95 0.69
C MET A 51 -12.15 0.20 -0.52
N ASP A 52 -13.45 0.30 -0.77
CA ASP A 52 -14.00 -0.14 -2.06
C ASP A 52 -13.63 0.85 -3.18
N LEU A 53 -13.47 0.34 -4.38
CA LEU A 53 -13.21 1.16 -5.58
C LEU A 53 -14.46 1.89 -6.03
N ASN A 54 -15.55 1.15 -6.14
CA ASN A 54 -16.77 1.61 -6.79
C ASN A 54 -17.74 2.22 -5.77
N MET A 55 -17.55 3.49 -5.45
CA MET A 55 -18.41 4.23 -4.55
C MET A 55 -18.96 5.49 -5.23
N PRO A 56 -20.17 5.95 -4.83
CA PRO A 56 -20.76 7.17 -5.37
C PRO A 56 -20.00 8.43 -4.92
N GLU A 57 -20.21 9.55 -5.63
CA GLU A 57 -19.65 10.89 -5.40
C GLU A 57 -18.13 10.96 -5.60
N VAL A 58 -17.37 10.39 -4.70
CA VAL A 58 -15.91 10.25 -4.78
C VAL A 58 -15.58 8.78 -4.76
N ASP A 59 -14.95 8.30 -5.83
CA ASP A 59 -14.54 6.90 -5.95
C ASP A 59 -13.36 6.56 -5.02
N GLY A 60 -13.11 5.26 -4.85
CA GLY A 60 -12.08 4.78 -3.94
C GLY A 60 -10.66 5.16 -4.37
N LEU A 61 -10.38 5.30 -5.66
CA LEU A 61 -9.06 5.71 -6.16
C LEU A 61 -8.77 7.17 -5.82
N ALA A 62 -9.76 8.05 -6.05
CA ALA A 62 -9.64 9.45 -5.70
C ALA A 62 -9.48 9.64 -4.18
N ALA A 63 -10.27 8.92 -3.38
CA ALA A 63 -10.14 8.93 -1.92
C ALA A 63 -8.77 8.40 -1.46
N THR A 64 -8.28 7.32 -2.07
CA THR A 64 -6.96 6.75 -1.78
C THR A 64 -5.84 7.77 -2.03
N ARG A 65 -5.88 8.49 -3.16
CA ARG A 65 -4.89 9.55 -3.46
C ARG A 65 -4.87 10.65 -2.39
N LEU A 66 -6.05 11.10 -1.97
CA LEU A 66 -6.16 12.14 -0.94
C LEU A 66 -5.64 11.65 0.40
N ILE A 67 -6.06 10.45 0.85
CA ILE A 67 -5.62 9.88 2.12
C ILE A 67 -4.11 9.65 2.11
N SER A 68 -3.56 9.06 1.05
CA SER A 68 -2.12 8.78 0.96
C SER A 68 -1.26 10.07 0.94
N ALA A 69 -1.79 11.16 0.36
CA ALA A 69 -1.10 12.46 0.33
C ALA A 69 -1.17 13.19 1.68
N GLU A 70 -2.34 13.20 2.34
CA GLU A 70 -2.56 13.97 3.57
C GLU A 70 -2.21 13.17 4.84
N HIS A 71 -2.35 11.83 4.79
CA HIS A 71 -2.18 10.90 5.92
C HIS A 71 -1.29 9.71 5.54
N PRO A 72 -0.01 9.92 5.23
CA PRO A 72 0.90 8.85 4.77
C PRO A 72 1.17 7.77 5.83
N GLU A 73 0.81 8.03 7.09
CA GLU A 73 0.84 7.05 8.19
C GLU A 73 -0.30 6.04 8.12
N VAL A 74 -1.38 6.33 7.38
CA VAL A 74 -2.57 5.48 7.26
C VAL A 74 -2.41 4.55 6.06
N SER A 75 -2.55 3.26 6.30
CA SER A 75 -2.48 2.24 5.24
C SER A 75 -3.82 2.11 4.52
N VAL A 76 -3.89 2.44 3.24
CA VAL A 76 -5.10 2.18 2.44
C VAL A 76 -4.97 0.83 1.75
N VAL A 77 -5.93 -0.06 2.01
CA VAL A 77 -6.06 -1.38 1.38
C VAL A 77 -7.35 -1.40 0.59
N ILE A 78 -7.24 -1.57 -0.72
CA ILE A 78 -8.41 -1.71 -1.58
C ILE A 78 -9.06 -3.07 -1.33
N LEU A 79 -10.38 -3.08 -1.19
CA LEU A 79 -11.20 -4.28 -1.03
C LEU A 79 -12.36 -4.22 -2.01
N THR A 80 -12.26 -4.88 -3.15
CA THR A 80 -13.16 -4.73 -4.29
C THR A 80 -13.63 -6.04 -4.89
N ALA A 81 -14.72 -6.00 -5.65
CA ALA A 81 -15.17 -7.12 -6.48
C ALA A 81 -14.46 -7.17 -7.85
N SER A 82 -13.74 -6.12 -8.25
CA SER A 82 -13.06 -6.07 -9.55
C SER A 82 -11.82 -6.95 -9.57
N GLU A 83 -11.72 -7.78 -10.62
CA GLU A 83 -10.55 -8.60 -10.93
C GLU A 83 -9.71 -8.00 -12.09
N GLU A 84 -10.03 -6.78 -12.52
CA GLU A 84 -9.36 -6.13 -13.63
C GLU A 84 -7.94 -5.67 -13.25
N ASP A 85 -6.98 -6.00 -14.09
CA ASP A 85 -5.57 -5.63 -13.86
C ASP A 85 -5.38 -4.10 -13.87
N ALA A 86 -6.17 -3.38 -14.68
CA ALA A 86 -6.14 -1.93 -14.72
C ALA A 86 -6.48 -1.29 -13.37
N ASP A 87 -7.48 -1.81 -12.66
CA ASP A 87 -7.89 -1.33 -11.33
C ASP A 87 -6.81 -1.56 -10.29
N LEU A 88 -6.15 -2.73 -10.34
CA LEU A 88 -5.00 -3.03 -9.47
C LEU A 88 -3.86 -2.01 -9.67
N PHE A 89 -3.49 -1.73 -10.93
CA PHE A 89 -2.40 -0.80 -11.23
C PHE A 89 -2.73 0.63 -10.82
N GLU A 90 -3.94 1.09 -11.11
CA GLU A 90 -4.38 2.44 -10.71
C GLU A 90 -4.50 2.57 -9.19
N ALA A 91 -4.92 1.53 -8.47
CA ALA A 91 -4.95 1.53 -7.01
C ALA A 91 -3.54 1.71 -6.41
N ILE A 92 -2.56 0.94 -6.90
CA ILE A 92 -1.17 1.04 -6.43
C ILE A 92 -0.56 2.39 -6.79
N LYS A 93 -0.81 2.91 -8.00
CA LYS A 93 -0.38 4.27 -8.40
C LYS A 93 -1.03 5.36 -7.55
N SER A 94 -2.25 5.13 -7.07
CA SER A 94 -2.97 6.04 -6.19
C SER A 94 -2.48 6.03 -4.73
N GLY A 95 -1.52 5.15 -4.40
CA GLY A 95 -0.92 5.05 -3.08
C GLY A 95 -1.46 3.91 -2.20
N ALA A 96 -2.32 3.04 -2.73
CA ALA A 96 -2.78 1.87 -1.99
C ALA A 96 -1.61 0.95 -1.59
N GLN A 97 -1.61 0.49 -0.34
CA GLN A 97 -0.63 -0.46 0.18
C GLN A 97 -1.07 -1.92 0.01
N GLY A 98 -2.29 -2.13 -0.48
CA GLY A 98 -2.81 -3.46 -0.75
C GLY A 98 -4.00 -3.44 -1.68
N TYR A 99 -4.26 -4.63 -2.28
CA TYR A 99 -5.41 -4.85 -3.15
C TYR A 99 -5.94 -6.27 -2.90
N LEU A 100 -7.17 -6.35 -2.43
CA LEU A 100 -7.82 -7.59 -2.03
C LEU A 100 -9.16 -7.71 -2.76
N LEU A 101 -9.52 -8.94 -3.13
CA LEU A 101 -10.84 -9.22 -3.67
C LEU A 101 -11.84 -9.48 -2.54
N LYS A 102 -13.08 -9.00 -2.69
CA LYS A 102 -14.19 -9.27 -1.76
C LYS A 102 -14.53 -10.78 -1.66
N SER A 103 -14.09 -11.57 -2.63
CA SER A 103 -14.21 -13.04 -2.65
C SER A 103 -13.13 -13.77 -1.84
N LEU A 104 -12.16 -13.05 -1.27
CA LEU A 104 -11.06 -13.62 -0.50
C LEU A 104 -11.57 -14.33 0.76
N ALA A 105 -10.98 -15.49 1.08
CA ALA A 105 -11.30 -16.19 2.32
C ALA A 105 -10.94 -15.35 3.55
N SER A 106 -11.76 -15.43 4.60
CA SER A 106 -11.58 -14.61 5.81
C SER A 106 -10.22 -14.81 6.47
N ASP A 107 -9.71 -16.03 6.55
CA ASP A 107 -8.41 -16.29 7.17
C ASP A 107 -7.25 -15.66 6.39
N GLU A 108 -7.36 -15.60 5.06
CA GLU A 108 -6.37 -14.93 4.23
C GLU A 108 -6.46 -13.41 4.36
N LEU A 109 -7.67 -12.85 4.46
CA LEU A 109 -7.88 -11.44 4.76
C LEU A 109 -7.16 -11.04 6.05
N PHE A 110 -7.35 -11.79 7.14
CA PHE A 110 -6.69 -11.48 8.41
C PHE A 110 -5.18 -11.62 8.34
N ARG A 111 -4.67 -12.64 7.66
CA ARG A 111 -3.23 -12.82 7.47
C ARG A 111 -2.60 -11.62 6.75
N LEU A 112 -3.28 -11.09 5.73
CA LEU A 112 -2.81 -9.94 4.97
C LEU A 112 -2.94 -8.63 5.77
N LEU A 113 -4.03 -8.45 6.54
CA LEU A 113 -4.19 -7.30 7.43
C LEU A 113 -3.15 -7.28 8.56
N ASP A 114 -2.82 -8.43 9.14
CA ASP A 114 -1.73 -8.54 10.10
C ASP A 114 -0.39 -8.16 9.47
N GLY A 115 -0.18 -8.51 8.20
CA GLY A 115 0.98 -8.06 7.42
C GLY A 115 1.02 -6.53 7.28
N VAL A 116 -0.11 -5.91 6.95
CA VAL A 116 -0.21 -4.43 6.84
C VAL A 116 0.20 -3.74 8.16
N ALA A 117 -0.23 -4.30 9.29
CA ALA A 117 0.17 -3.77 10.60
C ALA A 117 1.68 -3.81 10.83
N ARG A 118 2.40 -4.73 10.16
CA ARG A 118 3.87 -4.82 10.17
C ARG A 118 4.54 -4.02 9.04
N GLY A 119 3.74 -3.36 8.20
CA GLY A 119 4.22 -2.61 7.04
C GLY A 119 4.46 -3.46 5.78
N GLU A 120 3.94 -4.68 5.73
CA GLU A 120 3.97 -5.54 4.56
C GLU A 120 2.83 -5.16 3.59
N PRO A 121 3.01 -5.29 2.27
CA PRO A 121 1.93 -5.03 1.31
C PRO A 121 0.85 -6.12 1.41
N ALA A 122 -0.43 -5.71 1.40
CA ALA A 122 -1.57 -6.64 1.36
C ALA A 122 -1.87 -7.05 -0.10
N LEU A 123 -1.10 -7.98 -0.61
CA LEU A 123 -1.25 -8.51 -1.97
C LEU A 123 -1.20 -10.04 -1.94
N THR A 124 -2.06 -10.68 -2.71
CA THR A 124 -1.89 -12.12 -2.95
C THR A 124 -0.68 -12.36 -3.87
N PRO A 125 -0.02 -13.52 -3.81
CA PRO A 125 1.12 -13.83 -4.69
C PRO A 125 0.78 -13.72 -6.19
N ALA A 126 -0.48 -13.97 -6.56
CA ALA A 126 -0.94 -13.82 -7.94
C ALA A 126 -0.96 -12.34 -8.37
N LEU A 127 -1.50 -11.45 -7.54
CA LEU A 127 -1.55 -10.01 -7.80
C LEU A 127 -0.15 -9.38 -7.77
N ALA A 128 0.71 -9.83 -6.87
CA ALA A 128 2.10 -9.39 -6.83
C ALA A 128 2.85 -9.73 -8.13
N ARG A 129 2.67 -10.94 -8.68
CA ARG A 129 3.25 -11.32 -9.98
C ARG A 129 2.71 -10.48 -11.14
N LYS A 130 1.42 -10.13 -11.15
CA LYS A 130 0.83 -9.25 -12.18
C LYS A 130 1.47 -7.86 -12.13
N LEU A 131 1.62 -7.28 -10.93
CA LEU A 131 2.31 -6.00 -10.74
C LEU A 131 3.75 -6.04 -11.26
N LEU A 132 4.52 -7.04 -10.87
CA LEU A 132 5.90 -7.20 -11.35
C LEU A 132 5.95 -7.35 -12.86
N GLY A 133 5.03 -8.10 -13.48
CA GLY A 133 4.94 -8.26 -14.92
C GLY A 133 4.67 -6.95 -15.68
N GLU A 134 3.77 -6.11 -15.16
CA GLU A 134 3.45 -4.82 -15.77
C GLU A 134 4.60 -3.82 -15.64
N PHE A 135 5.21 -3.74 -14.47
CA PHE A 135 6.37 -2.87 -14.26
C PHE A 135 7.64 -3.34 -15.00
N SER A 136 7.70 -4.63 -15.37
CA SER A 136 8.80 -5.18 -16.18
C SER A 136 8.61 -5.00 -17.68
N ARG A 137 7.40 -4.58 -18.14
CA ARG A 137 7.19 -4.24 -19.57
C ARG A 137 7.96 -2.98 -19.90
N PRO A 138 8.80 -2.99 -20.96
CA PRO A 138 9.43 -1.77 -21.43
C PRO A 138 8.32 -0.78 -21.84
N GLN A 139 8.10 0.25 -21.06
CA GLN A 139 7.33 1.39 -21.54
C GLN A 139 8.09 1.98 -22.72
N ALA A 140 7.38 2.33 -23.80
CA ALA A 140 7.99 3.04 -24.94
C ALA A 140 8.81 4.23 -24.40
N PRO A 141 9.97 4.52 -24.97
CA PRO A 141 10.95 5.40 -24.36
C PRO A 141 10.37 6.80 -24.13
N ALA A 142 10.14 7.13 -22.86
CA ALA A 142 10.02 8.51 -22.44
C ALA A 142 11.42 9.14 -22.53
N PRO A 143 11.56 10.39 -23.01
CA PRO A 143 12.84 10.98 -23.31
C PRO A 143 13.61 11.32 -22.03
N THR A 144 14.90 11.07 -22.09
CA THR A 144 16.02 11.58 -21.27
C THR A 144 16.25 11.01 -19.86
N ARG A 145 17.31 10.24 -19.79
CA ARG A 145 18.14 9.80 -18.67
C ARG A 145 18.76 10.94 -17.85
N THR A 146 18.06 11.73 -17.08
CA THR A 146 18.73 12.78 -16.28
C THR A 146 18.11 13.07 -14.91
N ALA A 147 16.86 12.72 -14.67
CA ALA A 147 16.23 13.00 -13.37
C ALA A 147 16.18 11.77 -12.45
N GLU A 148 16.08 10.56 -13.02
CA GLU A 148 15.88 9.32 -12.25
C GLU A 148 17.19 8.75 -11.67
N ASP A 149 18.30 8.84 -12.40
CA ASP A 149 19.63 8.46 -11.87
C ASP A 149 20.08 9.39 -10.73
N THR A 150 19.67 10.66 -10.78
CA THR A 150 19.92 11.65 -9.73
C THR A 150 19.14 11.35 -8.44
N ALA A 151 17.95 10.72 -8.53
CA ALA A 151 17.15 10.40 -7.36
C ALA A 151 17.76 9.27 -6.49
N ILE A 152 18.38 8.28 -7.12
CA ILE A 152 19.12 7.22 -6.40
C ILE A 152 20.40 7.78 -5.77
N GLU A 153 21.10 8.67 -6.48
CA GLU A 153 22.29 9.35 -5.95
C GLU A 153 21.95 10.25 -4.74
N ALA A 154 20.71 10.77 -4.67
CA ALA A 154 20.23 11.58 -3.56
C ALA A 154 19.89 10.78 -2.29
N LEU A 155 19.85 9.44 -2.34
CA LEU A 155 19.65 8.61 -1.16
C LEU A 155 20.89 8.64 -0.26
N THR A 156 20.65 8.78 1.04
CA THR A 156 21.70 8.62 2.06
C THR A 156 22.14 7.15 2.17
N ASP A 157 23.30 6.88 2.75
CA ASP A 157 23.79 5.51 2.96
C ASP A 157 22.78 4.64 3.71
N ARG A 158 22.11 5.19 4.72
CA ARG A 158 21.06 4.48 5.49
C ARG A 158 19.80 4.21 4.68
N GLU A 159 19.40 5.12 3.82
CA GLU A 159 18.26 4.91 2.91
C GLU A 159 18.60 3.86 1.82
N ARG A 160 19.83 3.81 1.36
CA ARG A 160 20.32 2.76 0.44
C ARG A 160 20.31 1.39 1.13
N GLU A 161 20.80 1.28 2.37
CA GLU A 161 20.74 0.04 3.15
C GLU A 161 19.30 -0.48 3.30
N VAL A 162 18.34 0.42 3.60
CA VAL A 162 16.92 0.06 3.67
C VAL A 162 16.41 -0.41 2.31
N LEU A 163 16.76 0.28 1.23
CA LEU A 163 16.38 -0.07 -0.13
C LEU A 163 16.94 -1.43 -0.53
N ASP A 164 18.22 -1.69 -0.27
CA ASP A 164 18.89 -2.96 -0.59
C ASP A 164 18.23 -4.16 0.13
N LEU A 165 17.87 -3.99 1.39
CA LEU A 165 17.18 -5.03 2.15
C LEU A 165 15.75 -5.29 1.62
N LEU A 166 15.05 -4.23 1.19
CA LEU A 166 13.76 -4.36 0.53
C LEU A 166 13.85 -5.15 -0.77
N VAL A 167 14.88 -4.87 -1.55
CA VAL A 167 15.21 -5.57 -2.80
C VAL A 167 15.49 -7.05 -2.56
N GLN A 168 16.13 -7.40 -1.44
CA GLN A 168 16.38 -8.77 -1.01
C GLN A 168 15.12 -9.49 -0.46
N GLY A 169 13.95 -8.84 -0.54
CA GLY A 169 12.67 -9.42 -0.12
C GLY A 169 12.35 -9.24 1.37
N ILE A 170 13.13 -8.44 2.11
CA ILE A 170 12.84 -8.12 3.51
C ILE A 170 11.87 -6.95 3.55
N THR A 171 10.58 -7.23 3.61
CA THR A 171 9.52 -6.22 3.47
C THR A 171 8.89 -5.79 4.80
N SER A 172 9.18 -6.47 5.90
CA SER A 172 8.66 -6.12 7.23
C SER A 172 9.50 -5.03 7.89
N ASN A 173 8.85 -4.01 8.48
CA ASN A 173 9.57 -2.97 9.24
C ASN A 173 10.34 -3.54 10.42
N ARG A 174 9.82 -4.60 11.03
CA ARG A 174 10.47 -5.29 12.15
C ARG A 174 11.76 -5.96 11.70
N ASP A 175 11.72 -6.74 10.61
CA ASP A 175 12.90 -7.46 10.12
C ASP A 175 13.97 -6.50 9.60
N LEU A 176 13.55 -5.39 8.97
CA LEU A 176 14.44 -4.30 8.60
C LEU A 176 15.08 -3.66 9.83
N ALA A 177 14.30 -3.39 10.88
CA ALA A 177 14.78 -2.80 12.12
C ALA A 177 15.81 -3.72 12.82
N GLU A 178 15.54 -5.01 12.88
CA GLU A 178 16.45 -6.04 13.42
C GLU A 178 17.76 -6.09 12.63
N ARG A 179 17.68 -6.11 11.30
CA ARG A 179 18.87 -6.16 10.40
C ARG A 179 19.72 -4.90 10.49
N LEU A 180 19.09 -3.73 10.57
CA LEU A 180 19.77 -2.44 10.60
C LEU A 180 20.15 -2.00 12.03
N VAL A 181 19.75 -2.76 13.05
CA VAL A 181 19.99 -2.47 14.49
C VAL A 181 19.44 -1.09 14.86
N VAL A 182 18.20 -0.82 14.44
CA VAL A 182 17.47 0.43 14.72
C VAL A 182 16.05 0.14 15.20
N SER A 183 15.30 1.18 15.58
CA SER A 183 13.88 1.02 15.91
C SER A 183 13.02 0.91 14.65
N GLU A 184 11.85 0.27 14.77
CA GLU A 184 10.86 0.27 13.67
C GLU A 184 10.43 1.68 13.23
N ASN A 185 10.38 2.62 14.20
CA ASN A 185 10.08 4.02 13.89
C ASN A 185 11.19 4.67 13.06
N THR A 186 12.44 4.30 13.28
CA THR A 186 13.58 4.76 12.48
C THR A 186 13.48 4.21 11.06
N VAL A 187 13.08 2.93 10.89
CA VAL A 187 12.83 2.34 9.56
C VAL A 187 11.70 3.09 8.84
N LYS A 188 10.58 3.35 9.53
CA LYS A 188 9.46 4.12 8.96
C LYS A 188 9.90 5.52 8.51
N TYR A 189 10.76 6.19 9.30
CA TYR A 189 11.31 7.50 8.94
C TYR A 189 12.17 7.44 7.67
N HIS A 190 13.14 6.51 7.61
CA HIS A 190 13.98 6.35 6.42
C HIS A 190 13.15 5.95 5.20
N PHE A 191 12.17 5.08 5.38
CA PHE A 191 11.28 4.66 4.30
C PHE A 191 10.47 5.82 3.72
N ARG A 192 9.95 6.69 4.57
CA ARG A 192 9.26 7.92 4.14
C ARG A 192 10.17 8.81 3.29
N ASN A 193 11.40 9.02 3.73
CA ASN A 193 12.37 9.81 2.96
C ASN A 193 12.71 9.17 1.61
N ILE A 194 12.76 7.82 1.53
CA ILE A 194 12.93 7.11 0.26
C ILE A 194 11.76 7.39 -0.67
N LEU A 195 10.51 7.28 -0.17
CA LEU A 195 9.32 7.58 -0.96
C LEU A 195 9.37 9.00 -1.54
N ASP A 196 9.70 9.98 -0.70
CA ASP A 196 9.78 11.39 -1.10
C ASP A 196 10.88 11.62 -2.16
N LYS A 197 12.06 11.04 -1.96
CA LYS A 197 13.21 11.22 -2.88
C LYS A 197 13.04 10.51 -4.22
N LEU A 198 12.43 9.32 -4.22
CA LEU A 198 12.16 8.57 -5.44
C LEU A 198 10.85 9.00 -6.11
N HIS A 199 10.11 9.96 -5.53
CA HIS A 199 8.80 10.41 -6.00
C HIS A 199 7.80 9.26 -6.19
N VAL A 200 7.80 8.30 -5.27
CA VAL A 200 6.88 7.16 -5.23
C VAL A 200 6.04 7.19 -3.96
N GLN A 201 4.89 6.53 -3.97
CA GLN A 201 3.88 6.71 -2.93
C GLN A 201 3.79 5.54 -1.95
N ASN A 202 4.34 4.37 -2.29
CA ASN A 202 4.25 3.19 -1.44
C ASN A 202 5.40 2.20 -1.70
N ARG A 203 5.46 1.18 -0.82
CA ARG A 203 6.50 0.15 -0.85
C ARG A 203 6.51 -0.68 -2.14
N ALA A 204 5.34 -0.97 -2.69
CA ALA A 204 5.25 -1.71 -3.96
C ALA A 204 5.89 -0.91 -5.10
N GLN A 205 5.70 0.41 -5.12
CA GLN A 205 6.33 1.30 -6.09
C GLN A 205 7.85 1.41 -5.89
N VAL A 206 8.35 1.39 -4.65
CA VAL A 206 9.80 1.37 -4.36
C VAL A 206 10.44 0.10 -4.92
N VAL A 207 9.83 -1.06 -4.69
CA VAL A 207 10.32 -2.34 -5.24
C VAL A 207 10.28 -2.32 -6.77
N ALA A 208 9.18 -1.86 -7.36
CA ALA A 208 9.06 -1.73 -8.82
C ALA A 208 10.09 -0.76 -9.40
N TYR A 209 10.37 0.34 -8.72
CA TYR A 209 11.43 1.29 -9.08
C TYR A 209 12.81 0.62 -9.08
N ALA A 210 13.14 -0.13 -8.01
CA ALA A 210 14.41 -0.85 -7.88
C ALA A 210 14.61 -1.92 -8.97
N VAL A 211 13.53 -2.66 -9.33
CA VAL A 211 13.56 -3.62 -10.46
C VAL A 211 13.84 -2.91 -11.77
N ARG A 212 13.17 -1.79 -12.04
CA ARG A 212 13.34 -1.01 -13.29
C ARG A 212 14.76 -0.50 -13.47
N HIS A 213 15.44 -0.12 -12.38
CA HIS A 213 16.79 0.40 -12.40
C HIS A 213 17.87 -0.68 -12.23
N GLY A 214 17.50 -1.96 -12.39
CA GLY A 214 18.44 -3.08 -12.41
C GLY A 214 19.11 -3.38 -11.05
N MET A 215 18.52 -2.92 -9.96
CA MET A 215 18.94 -3.23 -8.59
C MET A 215 18.56 -4.66 -8.17
N ILE A 216 17.66 -5.29 -8.92
CA ILE A 216 17.24 -6.68 -8.77
C ILE A 216 17.36 -7.36 -10.14
N GLN A 217 18.03 -8.51 -10.19
CA GLN A 217 17.85 -9.44 -11.30
C GLN A 217 16.71 -10.39 -10.90
N PRO A 218 15.63 -10.50 -11.66
CA PRO A 218 14.63 -11.52 -11.41
C PRO A 218 15.24 -12.89 -11.66
N GLU A 219 15.26 -13.74 -10.62
CA GLU A 219 15.52 -15.17 -10.78
C GLU A 219 14.41 -15.87 -11.58
#